data_2fd20d588c5b8b3fc8bf7040d51498e3
#
_entry.id   2fd20d588c5b8b3fc8bf7040d51498e3
#
_cell.length_a   1.000
_cell.length_b   1.000
_cell.length_c   1.000
_cell.angle_alpha   90.00
_cell.angle_beta   90.00
_cell.angle_gamma   90.00
#
_symmetry.space_group_name_H-M   'P 1'
#
loop_
_entity.id
_entity.type
_entity.pdbx_description
1 polymer ?
#
loop_
_entity_poly.entity_id
_entity_poly.type
_entity_poly.pdbx_seq_one_letter_code
_entity_poly.pdbx_strand_id
1 'polypeptide(L)' 'MEDDRLRLIFTCCHPALPADGRVALTLREVCDLTTEEIARAFLAPPATIAQRIVRAKAKIRDAQLPYRVPE' A
#
# COMPACT_ATOMS: atom_id res chain seq x y z
N MET A 1 1.95 -11.38 13.32
CA MET A 1 2.90 -10.93 14.34
C MET A 1 2.92 -9.42 14.42
N GLU A 2 2.93 -8.89 15.63
CA GLU A 2 2.86 -7.44 15.83
C GLU A 2 4.04 -6.71 15.22
N ASP A 3 5.26 -7.26 15.37
CA ASP A 3 6.44 -6.62 14.81
C ASP A 3 6.39 -6.53 13.30
N ASP A 4 5.88 -7.57 12.65
CA ASP A 4 5.76 -7.58 11.19
C ASP A 4 4.72 -6.56 10.75
N ARG A 5 3.64 -6.44 11.51
CA ARG A 5 2.60 -5.47 11.18
C ARG A 5 3.10 -4.04 11.34
N LEU A 6 3.86 -3.77 12.40
CA LEU A 6 4.45 -2.46 12.60
C LEU A 6 5.41 -2.11 11.46
N ARG A 7 6.25 -3.04 11.06
CA ARG A 7 7.16 -2.84 9.94
C ARG A 7 6.40 -2.55 8.66
N LEU A 8 5.32 -3.28 8.44
CA LEU A 8 4.48 -3.09 7.26
C LEU A 8 3.86 -1.69 7.27
N ILE A 9 3.36 -1.24 8.42
CA ILE A 9 2.79 0.09 8.54
C ILE A 9 3.84 1.15 8.24
N PHE A 10 5.03 1.05 8.83
CA PHE A 10 6.10 2.01 8.56
C PHE A 10 6.48 2.04 7.09
N THR A 11 6.55 0.87 6.46
CA THR A 11 6.89 0.80 5.04
C THR A 11 5.80 1.44 4.18
N CYS A 12 4.53 1.14 4.48
CA CYS A 12 3.40 1.67 3.72
C CYS A 12 3.26 3.18 3.90
N CYS A 13 3.73 3.72 5.01
CA CYS A 13 3.65 5.16 5.29
C CYS A 13 4.96 5.89 5.00
N HIS A 14 5.91 5.24 4.33
CA HIS A 14 7.21 5.83 4.07
C HIS A 14 7.08 7.05 3.15
N PRO A 15 7.81 8.14 3.46
CA PRO A 15 7.71 9.38 2.65
C PRO A 15 8.10 9.21 1.19
N ALA A 16 8.85 8.17 0.84
CA ALA A 16 9.21 7.92 -0.55
C ALA A 16 8.00 7.52 -1.40
N LEU A 17 6.91 7.10 -0.78
CA LEU A 17 5.70 6.70 -1.50
C LEU A 17 4.80 7.89 -1.76
N PRO A 18 4.10 7.92 -2.92
CA PRO A 18 3.09 8.96 -3.15
C PRO A 18 1.99 8.87 -2.09
N ALA A 19 1.40 10.02 -1.74
CA ALA A 19 0.41 10.07 -0.67
C ALA A 19 -0.78 9.13 -0.95
N ASP A 20 -1.29 9.15 -2.18
CA ASP A 20 -2.42 8.30 -2.56
C ASP A 20 -2.04 6.81 -2.51
N GLY A 21 -0.81 6.50 -2.91
CA GLY A 21 -0.30 5.13 -2.83
C GLY A 21 -0.13 4.66 -1.40
N ARG A 22 0.32 5.55 -0.50
CA ARG A 22 0.47 5.20 0.91
C ARG A 22 -0.85 4.77 1.52
N VAL A 23 -1.90 5.55 1.27
CA VAL A 23 -3.22 5.23 1.83
C VAL A 23 -3.75 3.93 1.24
N ALA A 24 -3.71 3.80 -0.09
CA ALA A 24 -4.23 2.61 -0.75
C ALA A 24 -3.48 1.35 -0.32
N LEU A 25 -2.15 1.43 -0.25
CA LEU A 25 -1.34 0.29 0.14
C LEU A 25 -1.59 -0.11 1.60
N THR A 26 -1.70 0.88 2.49
CA THR A 26 -1.98 0.62 3.90
C THR A 26 -3.32 -0.08 4.06
N LEU A 27 -4.36 0.38 3.38
CA LEU A 27 -5.67 -0.24 3.46
C LEU A 27 -5.65 -1.67 2.92
N ARG A 28 -4.87 -1.89 1.85
CA ARG A 28 -4.81 -3.21 1.22
C ARG A 28 -4.00 -4.20 2.05
N GLU A 29 -2.86 -3.80 2.56
CA GLU A 29 -1.92 -4.73 3.20
C GLU A 29 -2.08 -4.81 4.71
N VAL A 30 -2.48 -3.75 5.36
CA VAL A 30 -2.62 -3.72 6.82
C VAL A 30 -4.06 -4.03 7.23
N CYS A 31 -5.03 -3.45 6.55
CA CYS A 31 -6.45 -3.59 6.89
C CYS A 31 -7.15 -4.71 6.13
N ASP A 32 -6.45 -5.38 5.23
CA ASP A 32 -6.97 -6.52 4.46
C ASP A 32 -8.20 -6.20 3.63
N LEU A 33 -8.33 -4.94 3.20
CA LEU A 33 -9.43 -4.57 2.31
C LEU A 33 -9.14 -5.02 0.89
N THR A 34 -10.17 -5.37 0.16
CA THR A 34 -10.01 -5.69 -1.26
C THR A 34 -9.84 -4.41 -2.07
N THR A 35 -9.28 -4.55 -3.28
CA THR A 35 -9.12 -3.41 -4.18
C THR A 35 -10.46 -2.74 -4.45
N GLU A 36 -11.53 -3.54 -4.61
CA GLU A 36 -12.88 -3.02 -4.85
C GLU A 36 -13.39 -2.24 -3.66
N GLU A 37 -13.13 -2.72 -2.44
CA GLU A 37 -13.54 -2.00 -1.25
C GLU A 37 -12.83 -0.66 -1.12
N ILE A 38 -11.53 -0.64 -1.39
CA ILE A 38 -10.76 0.60 -1.36
C ILE A 38 -11.26 1.57 -2.43
N ALA A 39 -11.52 1.06 -3.64
CA ALA A 39 -12.02 1.87 -4.73
C ALA A 39 -13.35 2.52 -4.38
N ARG A 40 -14.21 1.79 -3.71
CA ARG A 40 -15.52 2.30 -3.27
C ARG A 40 -15.34 3.43 -2.25
N ALA A 41 -14.41 3.24 -1.32
CA ALA A 41 -14.12 4.26 -0.30
C ALA A 41 -13.59 5.55 -0.93
N PHE A 42 -12.82 5.44 -2.00
CA PHE A 42 -12.23 6.61 -2.67
C PHE A 42 -13.09 7.12 -3.82
N LEU A 43 -14.21 6.47 -4.10
CA LEU A 43 -15.08 6.82 -5.24
C LEU A 43 -14.27 6.80 -6.55
N ALA A 44 -13.42 5.79 -6.70
CA ALA A 44 -12.54 5.66 -7.86
C ALA A 44 -12.72 4.28 -8.49
N PRO A 45 -12.37 4.13 -9.78
CA PRO A 45 -12.41 2.82 -10.41
C PRO A 45 -11.41 1.85 -9.77
N PRO A 46 -11.75 0.56 -9.65
CA PRO A 46 -10.79 -0.41 -9.08
C PRO A 46 -9.47 -0.45 -9.81
N ALA A 47 -9.46 -0.25 -11.13
CA ALA A 47 -8.21 -0.23 -11.89
C ALA A 47 -7.28 0.88 -11.43
N THR A 48 -7.83 2.04 -11.06
CA THR A 48 -7.04 3.16 -10.55
C THR A 48 -6.37 2.80 -9.22
N ILE A 49 -7.13 2.17 -8.33
CA ILE A 49 -6.60 1.75 -7.03
C ILE A 49 -5.53 0.68 -7.22
N ALA A 50 -5.76 -0.29 -8.11
CA ALA A 50 -4.78 -1.32 -8.40
C ALA A 50 -3.47 -0.71 -8.89
N GLN A 51 -3.55 0.31 -9.75
CA GLN A 51 -2.36 1.00 -10.24
C GLN A 51 -1.60 1.72 -9.13
N ARG A 52 -2.33 2.37 -8.24
CA ARG A 52 -1.71 3.07 -7.10
C ARG A 52 -0.95 2.10 -6.22
N ILE A 53 -1.54 0.93 -5.98
CA ILE A 53 -0.90 -0.10 -5.16
C ILE A 53 0.35 -0.64 -5.87
N VAL A 54 0.26 -0.92 -7.16
CA VAL A 54 1.40 -1.41 -7.93
C VAL A 54 2.54 -0.41 -7.93
N ARG A 55 2.24 0.87 -8.10
CA ARG A 55 3.25 1.92 -8.08
C ARG A 55 3.91 2.03 -6.70
N ALA A 56 3.11 1.95 -5.64
CA ALA A 56 3.65 2.01 -4.29
C ALA A 56 4.58 0.84 -4.02
N LYS A 57 4.20 -0.37 -4.41
CA LYS A 57 5.05 -1.54 -4.25
C LYS A 57 6.34 -1.41 -5.07
N ALA A 58 6.25 -0.86 -6.26
CA ALA A 58 7.44 -0.63 -7.08
C ALA A 58 8.38 0.37 -6.42
N LYS A 59 7.84 1.42 -5.80
CA LYS A 59 8.66 2.40 -5.08
C LYS A 59 9.38 1.76 -3.89
N ILE A 60 8.70 0.88 -3.17
CA ILE A 60 9.31 0.16 -2.05
C ILE A 60 10.49 -0.66 -2.57
N ARG A 61 10.31 -1.37 -3.67
CA ARG A 61 11.36 -2.18 -4.25
C ARG A 61 12.52 -1.33 -4.74
N ASP A 62 12.22 -0.25 -5.46
CA ASP A 62 13.25 0.61 -6.04
C ASP A 62 14.04 1.36 -4.97
N ALA A 63 13.39 1.74 -3.89
CA ALA A 63 14.04 2.44 -2.78
C ALA A 63 14.75 1.47 -1.83
N GLN A 64 14.61 0.17 -2.05
CA GLN A 64 15.22 -0.86 -1.21
C GLN A 64 14.87 -0.68 0.26
N LEU A 65 13.58 -0.44 0.52
CA LEU A 65 13.11 -0.28 1.89
C LEU A 65 13.28 -1.59 2.66
N PRO A 66 13.47 -1.51 4.00
CA PRO A 66 13.87 -2.69 4.77
C PRO A 66 12.82 -3.78 4.88
N TYR A 67 11.56 -3.50 4.59
CA TYR A 67 10.50 -4.50 4.69
C TYR A 67 9.84 -4.70 3.33
N ARG A 68 9.70 -5.97 2.93
CA ARG A 68 9.04 -6.31 1.68
C ARG A 68 7.55 -6.51 1.92
N VAL A 69 6.74 -5.87 1.07
CA VAL A 69 5.31 -6.06 1.11
C VAL A 69 4.97 -7.42 0.46
N PRO A 70 4.20 -8.28 1.12
CA PRO A 70 3.80 -9.57 0.53
C PRO A 70 2.99 -9.35 -0.74
N GLU A 71 3.16 -10.26 -1.67
CA GLU A 71 2.42 -10.18 -2.94
C GLU A 71 1.09 -10.94 -2.90
#